data_717d2fd160d02afc71447c9b28750802
#
_entry.id   717d2fd160d02afc71447c9b28750802
#
_cell.length_a   1.000
_cell.length_b   1.000
_cell.length_c   1.000
_cell.angle_alpha   90.00
_cell.angle_beta   90.00
_cell.angle_gamma   90.00
#
_symmetry.space_group_name_H-M   'P 1'
#
loop_
_entity.id
_entity.type
_entity.pdbx_description
1 polymer ?
#
loop_
_entity_poly.entity_id
_entity_poly.type
_entity_poly.pdbx_seq_one_letter_code
_entity_poly.pdbx_strand_id
1 'polypeptide(L)'
;MLKGLKKAFKERFCSQVYISFNVDHNLLSTQVIRIKNDRIKEKFFKTFETKVETKNGEVPIQALKIARTYSQKYPYTYFSAMSKAKEVLCEKQAFEQIKQENQDYHACEVNQKYCVYVESKDFLKDFKRFKIQDVDFLFSPFSLIYDFVRDHLENKPLLYLLLERSRFYFLIADKKEIFLAKSVFLEEQPEEFIESKEEDSMGMDNETVNLFLSEIQEDIDSLEEAMGLDSSKDSKEKNEDAYSLIEGMTNIPLIADVLQEGLRGVYHTREIDFVEKVVVLDSCQIHQKALMHLQETLMIEVDRLDFSLVERLNILARMENEKHAF
;
A
#
# COMPACT_ATOMS: atom_id res chain seq x y z
N MET A 1 -6.22 35.88 15.32
CA MET A 1 -7.66 36.17 15.10
C MET A 1 -8.09 36.08 13.64
N LEU A 2 -7.42 36.72 12.67
CA LEU A 2 -7.78 36.67 11.23
C LEU A 2 -7.72 35.27 10.61
N LYS A 3 -6.75 34.41 10.99
CA LYS A 3 -6.63 33.03 10.47
C LYS A 3 -7.82 32.16 10.87
N GLY A 4 -8.26 32.23 12.13
CA GLY A 4 -9.43 31.50 12.60
C GLY A 4 -10.74 31.93 11.92
N LEU A 5 -10.89 33.22 11.61
CA LEU A 5 -12.05 33.73 10.89
C LEU A 5 -12.07 33.24 9.42
N LYS A 6 -10.91 33.19 8.76
CA LYS A 6 -10.78 32.63 7.40
C LYS A 6 -11.11 31.14 7.37
N LYS A 7 -10.67 30.37 8.40
CA LYS A 7 -10.99 28.95 8.52
C LYS A 7 -12.49 28.74 8.69
N ALA A 8 -13.11 29.42 9.66
CA ALA A 8 -14.54 29.32 9.92
C ALA A 8 -15.40 29.71 8.69
N PHE A 9 -14.96 30.74 7.91
CA PHE A 9 -15.59 31.11 6.67
C PHE A 9 -15.45 30.01 5.60
N LYS A 10 -14.23 29.47 5.42
CA LYS A 10 -13.94 28.39 4.47
C LYS A 10 -14.81 27.16 4.75
N GLU A 11 -14.86 26.73 6.01
CA GLU A 11 -15.64 25.56 6.44
C GLU A 11 -17.14 25.75 6.28
N ARG A 12 -17.63 26.94 6.58
CA ARG A 12 -19.07 27.24 6.57
C ARG A 12 -19.64 27.53 5.16
N PHE A 13 -18.87 28.16 4.30
CA PHE A 13 -19.37 28.62 3.02
C PHE A 13 -18.85 27.85 1.81
N CYS A 14 -17.69 27.23 1.92
CA CYS A 14 -17.06 26.53 0.82
C CYS A 14 -17.06 25.01 1.05
N SER A 15 -17.23 24.25 -0.03
CA SER A 15 -16.96 22.81 0.01
C SER A 15 -15.46 22.57 -0.10
N GLN A 16 -14.95 21.63 0.68
CA GLN A 16 -13.62 21.08 0.55
C GLN A 16 -13.73 19.73 -0.16
N VAL A 17 -12.87 19.49 -1.11
CA VAL A 17 -12.81 18.23 -1.87
C VAL A 17 -11.45 17.61 -1.67
N TYR A 18 -11.42 16.33 -1.31
CA TYR A 18 -10.21 15.53 -1.19
C TYR A 18 -10.29 14.44 -2.23
N ILE A 19 -9.25 14.33 -3.04
CA ILE A 19 -9.14 13.35 -4.11
C ILE A 19 -7.83 12.58 -3.91
N SER A 20 -7.95 11.29 -3.65
CA SER A 20 -6.80 10.41 -3.50
C SER A 20 -6.62 9.52 -4.71
N PHE A 21 -5.36 9.23 -5.01
CA PHE A 21 -4.94 8.34 -6.08
C PHE A 21 -4.02 7.25 -5.52
N ASN A 22 -4.25 6.02 -5.95
CA ASN A 22 -3.28 4.94 -5.80
C ASN A 22 -3.10 4.22 -7.13
N VAL A 23 -1.86 4.21 -7.61
CA VAL A 23 -1.45 3.46 -8.80
C VAL A 23 -0.75 2.20 -8.32
N ASP A 24 -1.32 1.04 -8.67
CA ASP A 24 -0.78 -0.26 -8.31
C ASP A 24 -0.86 -1.19 -9.53
N HIS A 25 0.31 -1.59 -10.03
CA HIS A 25 0.46 -2.38 -11.25
C HIS A 25 -0.32 -1.74 -12.43
N ASN A 26 -1.34 -2.40 -12.93
CA ASN A 26 -2.18 -1.94 -14.03
C ASN A 26 -3.48 -1.26 -13.60
N LEU A 27 -3.66 -0.99 -12.30
CA LEU A 27 -4.84 -0.39 -11.74
C LEU A 27 -4.55 0.98 -11.11
N LEU A 28 -5.45 1.92 -11.34
CA LEU A 28 -5.50 3.16 -10.58
C LEU A 28 -6.82 3.19 -9.82
N SER A 29 -6.73 3.22 -8.51
CA SER A 29 -7.85 3.49 -7.63
C SER A 29 -7.92 4.98 -7.28
N THR A 30 -9.10 5.56 -7.31
CA THR A 30 -9.34 6.96 -6.89
C THR A 30 -10.57 7.04 -6.01
N GLN A 31 -10.49 7.90 -5.00
CA GLN A 31 -11.65 8.25 -4.19
C GLN A 31 -11.78 9.76 -4.09
N VAL A 32 -13.00 10.25 -4.25
CA VAL A 32 -13.37 11.66 -4.07
C VAL A 32 -14.25 11.76 -2.84
N ILE A 33 -13.91 12.66 -1.91
CA ILE A 33 -14.75 13.01 -0.76
C ILE A 33 -14.96 14.51 -0.77
N ARG A 34 -16.22 14.93 -0.80
CA ARG A 34 -16.60 16.35 -0.68
C ARG A 34 -17.25 16.61 0.67
N ILE A 35 -16.67 17.54 1.39
CA ILE A 35 -17.09 17.91 2.75
C ILE A 35 -17.61 19.35 2.72
N LYS A 36 -18.72 19.59 3.41
CA LYS A 36 -19.26 20.93 3.67
C LYS A 36 -19.91 20.97 5.05
N ASN A 37 -19.55 21.93 5.88
CA ASN A 37 -19.99 22.04 7.28
C ASN A 37 -19.72 20.75 8.06
N ASP A 38 -18.50 20.22 7.97
CA ASP A 38 -18.04 18.97 8.60
C ASP A 38 -18.88 17.72 8.27
N ARG A 39 -19.72 17.80 7.25
CA ARG A 39 -20.52 16.67 6.78
C ARG A 39 -20.07 16.24 5.38
N ILE A 40 -19.92 14.95 5.22
CA ILE A 40 -19.68 14.37 3.89
C ILE A 40 -20.95 14.59 3.05
N LYS A 41 -20.80 15.28 1.93
CA LYS A 41 -21.86 15.56 0.95
C LYS A 41 -21.82 14.64 -0.25
N GLU A 42 -20.62 14.09 -0.52
CA GLU A 42 -20.41 13.20 -1.65
C GLU A 42 -19.21 12.31 -1.32
N LYS A 43 -19.33 11.02 -1.56
CA LYS A 43 -18.26 10.03 -1.49
C LYS A 43 -18.36 9.16 -2.73
N PHE A 44 -17.30 9.12 -3.51
CA PHE A 44 -17.25 8.42 -4.79
C PHE A 44 -15.94 7.66 -4.87
N PHE A 45 -16.01 6.39 -5.28
CA PHE A 45 -14.85 5.53 -5.51
C PHE A 45 -14.88 5.00 -6.95
N LYS A 46 -13.74 4.94 -7.60
CA LYS A 46 -13.61 4.36 -8.92
C LYS A 46 -12.22 3.77 -9.14
N THR A 47 -12.18 2.63 -9.81
CA THR A 47 -10.96 2.00 -10.31
C THR A 47 -10.92 2.12 -11.82
N PHE A 48 -9.73 2.34 -12.37
CA PHE A 48 -9.45 2.40 -13.79
C PHE A 48 -8.35 1.41 -14.12
N GLU A 49 -8.54 0.62 -15.16
CA GLU A 49 -7.45 -0.14 -15.75
C GLU A 49 -6.51 0.80 -16.48
N THR A 50 -5.23 0.65 -16.23
CA THR A 50 -4.17 1.35 -16.93
C THR A 50 -3.58 0.39 -17.96
N LYS A 51 -3.38 0.85 -19.20
CA LYS A 51 -2.63 0.05 -20.17
C LYS A 51 -1.18 -0.10 -19.69
N VAL A 52 -0.56 -1.23 -20.00
CA VAL A 52 0.81 -1.60 -19.60
C VAL A 52 1.88 -0.53 -19.92
N GLU A 53 1.60 0.38 -20.86
CA GLU A 53 2.46 1.52 -21.19
C GLU A 53 2.64 2.54 -20.05
N THR A 54 1.81 2.48 -18.99
CA THR A 54 2.00 3.29 -17.78
C THR A 54 3.03 2.71 -16.81
N LYS A 55 4.00 1.91 -17.27
CA LYS A 55 5.14 1.47 -16.44
C LYS A 55 5.84 2.61 -15.67
N ASN A 56 5.65 3.84 -16.13
CA ASN A 56 6.12 5.05 -15.46
C ASN A 56 5.18 5.57 -14.36
N GLY A 57 4.05 4.90 -14.09
CA GLY A 57 3.12 5.29 -13.04
C GLY A 57 2.35 6.58 -13.32
N GLU A 58 2.19 6.97 -14.59
CA GLU A 58 1.42 8.15 -14.96
C GLU A 58 -0.06 7.97 -14.64
N VAL A 59 -0.68 9.04 -14.13
CA VAL A 59 -2.11 9.02 -13.79
C VAL A 59 -2.95 8.97 -15.08
N PRO A 60 -3.86 8.01 -15.23
CA PRO A 60 -4.69 7.88 -16.42
C PRO A 60 -5.52 9.13 -16.71
N ILE A 61 -5.73 9.42 -18.00
CA ILE A 61 -6.48 10.61 -18.46
C ILE A 61 -7.88 10.68 -17.83
N GLN A 62 -8.51 9.53 -17.59
CA GLN A 62 -9.84 9.47 -16.97
C GLN A 62 -9.83 10.01 -15.53
N ALA A 63 -8.83 9.67 -14.73
CA ALA A 63 -8.68 10.20 -13.38
C ALA A 63 -8.35 11.70 -13.39
N LEU A 64 -7.52 12.14 -14.35
CA LEU A 64 -7.24 13.57 -14.54
C LEU A 64 -8.48 14.36 -14.93
N LYS A 65 -9.40 13.80 -15.72
CA LYS A 65 -10.68 14.44 -16.03
C LYS A 65 -11.52 14.63 -14.77
N ILE A 66 -11.58 13.62 -13.89
CA ILE A 66 -12.26 13.73 -12.59
C ILE A 66 -11.62 14.85 -11.78
N ALA A 67 -10.29 14.82 -11.60
CA ALA A 67 -9.54 15.81 -10.86
C ALA A 67 -9.84 17.25 -11.35
N ARG A 68 -9.74 17.47 -12.67
CA ARG A 68 -10.01 18.78 -13.28
C ARG A 68 -11.45 19.23 -13.08
N THR A 69 -12.43 18.33 -13.21
CA THR A 69 -13.85 18.65 -13.01
C THR A 69 -14.10 19.19 -11.60
N TYR A 70 -13.51 18.53 -10.59
CA TYR A 70 -13.67 18.96 -9.21
C TYR A 70 -12.88 20.24 -8.91
N SER A 71 -11.64 20.39 -9.40
CA SER A 71 -10.83 21.60 -9.21
C SER A 71 -11.46 22.84 -9.81
N GLN A 72 -12.08 22.70 -10.99
CA GLN A 72 -12.79 23.82 -11.63
C GLN A 72 -14.06 24.23 -10.87
N LYS A 73 -14.73 23.26 -10.25
CA LYS A 73 -16.00 23.51 -9.54
C LYS A 73 -15.80 23.94 -8.10
N TYR A 74 -14.72 23.47 -7.45
CA TYR A 74 -14.46 23.70 -6.03
C TYR A 74 -13.05 24.24 -5.82
N PRO A 75 -12.91 25.48 -5.35
CA PRO A 75 -11.61 26.15 -5.19
C PRO A 75 -10.71 25.51 -4.10
N TYR A 76 -11.30 24.71 -3.20
CA TYR A 76 -10.58 24.00 -2.15
C TYR A 76 -10.58 22.50 -2.45
N THR A 77 -9.89 22.14 -3.52
CA THR A 77 -9.67 20.74 -3.93
C THR A 77 -8.22 20.38 -3.63
N TYR A 78 -8.01 19.27 -2.94
CA TYR A 78 -6.72 18.77 -2.49
C TYR A 78 -6.50 17.37 -3.06
N PHE A 79 -5.27 17.12 -3.48
CA PHE A 79 -4.85 15.87 -4.09
C PHE A 79 -3.87 15.15 -3.19
N SER A 80 -4.08 13.84 -3.00
CA SER A 80 -3.20 13.00 -2.19
C SER A 80 -2.86 11.69 -2.88
N ALA A 81 -1.64 11.21 -2.63
CA ALA A 81 -1.16 9.93 -3.14
C ALA A 81 -0.23 9.28 -2.12
N MET A 82 0.06 7.98 -2.32
CA MET A 82 1.08 7.26 -1.57
C MET A 82 2.38 7.26 -2.34
N SER A 83 3.49 7.55 -1.65
CA SER A 83 4.85 7.43 -2.17
C SER A 83 5.16 5.98 -2.53
N LYS A 84 5.84 5.81 -3.65
CA LYS A 84 6.37 4.54 -4.14
C LYS A 84 7.91 4.53 -4.12
N ALA A 85 8.52 5.58 -3.58
CA ALA A 85 9.96 5.67 -3.42
C ALA A 85 10.46 4.65 -2.37
N LYS A 86 11.73 4.27 -2.48
CA LYS A 86 12.37 3.41 -1.47
C LYS A 86 12.71 4.25 -0.25
N GLU A 87 11.93 4.09 0.80
CA GLU A 87 12.08 4.81 2.06
C GLU A 87 12.90 4.02 3.08
N VAL A 88 13.60 4.72 3.96
CA VAL A 88 14.37 4.15 5.05
C VAL A 88 13.84 4.70 6.38
N LEU A 89 13.50 3.79 7.31
CA LEU A 89 13.09 4.16 8.66
C LEU A 89 14.33 4.45 9.53
N CYS A 90 14.27 5.52 10.31
CA CYS A 90 15.27 5.82 11.34
C CYS A 90 14.67 6.60 12.52
N GLU A 91 15.39 6.67 13.62
CA GLU A 91 15.07 7.60 14.69
C GLU A 91 15.35 9.05 14.24
N LYS A 92 14.51 10.00 14.64
CA LYS A 92 14.67 11.41 14.27
C LYS A 92 16.04 11.98 14.67
N GLN A 93 16.58 11.56 15.83
CA GLN A 93 17.91 11.98 16.27
C GLN A 93 19.02 11.49 15.32
N ALA A 94 18.93 10.26 14.84
CA ALA A 94 19.86 9.71 13.86
C ALA A 94 19.71 10.41 12.51
N PHE A 95 18.48 10.75 12.10
CA PHE A 95 18.26 11.48 10.86
C PHE A 95 18.90 12.88 10.86
N GLU A 96 18.87 13.59 11.99
CA GLU A 96 19.51 14.91 12.08
C GLU A 96 21.04 14.82 11.87
N GLN A 97 21.68 13.72 12.25
CA GLN A 97 23.10 13.47 11.95
C GLN A 97 23.33 13.20 10.46
N ILE A 98 22.51 12.32 9.86
CA ILE A 98 22.55 12.01 8.41
C ILE A 98 22.37 13.29 7.59
N LYS A 99 21.44 14.16 7.98
CA LYS A 99 21.16 15.43 7.30
C LYS A 99 22.31 16.43 7.37
N GLN A 100 23.11 16.40 8.44
CA GLN A 100 24.32 17.23 8.55
C GLN A 100 25.42 16.79 7.57
N GLU A 101 25.51 15.48 7.30
CA GLU A 101 26.50 14.92 6.38
C GLU A 101 26.08 15.06 4.91
N ASN A 102 24.79 14.95 4.64
CA ASN A 102 24.23 15.05 3.30
C ASN A 102 22.83 15.68 3.33
N GLN A 103 22.64 16.79 2.61
CA GLN A 103 21.38 17.55 2.61
C GLN A 103 20.35 17.05 1.59
N ASP A 104 20.67 16.00 0.84
CA ASP A 104 19.86 15.55 -0.31
C ASP A 104 18.79 14.51 0.09
N TYR A 105 18.14 14.70 1.24
CA TYR A 105 17.09 13.84 1.73
C TYR A 105 15.81 14.60 2.06
N HIS A 106 14.67 13.97 1.76
CA HIS A 106 13.35 14.36 2.25
C HIS A 106 12.94 13.40 3.36
N ALA A 107 12.40 13.91 4.45
CA ALA A 107 11.92 13.09 5.55
C ALA A 107 10.44 13.37 5.86
N CYS A 108 9.74 12.32 6.27
CA CYS A 108 8.38 12.36 6.75
C CYS A 108 8.32 11.75 8.15
N GLU A 109 7.63 12.41 9.07
CA GLU A 109 7.42 11.87 10.41
C GLU A 109 6.46 10.69 10.39
N VAL A 110 6.83 9.58 11.05
CA VAL A 110 5.95 8.45 11.32
C VAL A 110 5.27 8.64 12.67
N ASN A 111 6.07 9.00 13.68
CA ASN A 111 5.59 9.33 15.02
C ASN A 111 6.55 10.32 15.73
N GLN A 112 6.41 10.48 17.04
CA GLN A 112 7.27 11.39 17.80
C GLN A 112 8.75 10.99 17.81
N LYS A 113 9.06 9.69 17.72
CA LYS A 113 10.45 9.15 17.81
C LYS A 113 11.04 8.85 16.44
N TYR A 114 10.23 8.38 15.48
CA TYR A 114 10.67 7.86 14.19
C TYR A 114 10.26 8.74 13.02
N CYS A 115 11.12 8.77 12.01
CA CYS A 115 10.83 9.28 10.68
C CYS A 115 11.28 8.29 9.60
N VAL A 116 10.74 8.45 8.41
CA VAL A 116 11.25 7.82 7.19
C VAL A 116 11.87 8.89 6.32
N TYR A 117 12.95 8.54 5.61
CA TYR A 117 13.58 9.44 4.66
C TYR A 117 13.82 8.77 3.32
N VAL A 118 13.93 9.58 2.30
CA VAL A 118 14.14 9.20 0.91
C VAL A 118 15.11 10.16 0.25
N GLU A 119 15.93 9.68 -0.67
CA GLU A 119 16.81 10.55 -1.46
C GLU A 119 15.98 11.50 -2.34
N SER A 120 16.41 12.76 -2.42
CA SER A 120 15.69 13.80 -3.19
C SER A 120 15.46 13.41 -4.65
N LYS A 121 16.40 12.69 -5.27
CA LYS A 121 16.23 12.18 -6.65
C LYS A 121 15.06 11.21 -6.78
N ASP A 122 14.89 10.28 -5.81
CA ASP A 122 13.82 9.28 -5.84
C ASP A 122 12.48 9.91 -5.46
N PHE A 123 12.48 10.83 -4.50
CA PHE A 123 11.31 11.64 -4.18
C PHE A 123 10.82 12.45 -5.39
N LEU A 124 11.72 13.14 -6.10
CA LEU A 124 11.38 13.90 -7.29
C LEU A 124 10.90 13.01 -8.45
N LYS A 125 11.48 11.80 -8.59
CA LYS A 125 11.02 10.81 -9.58
C LYS A 125 9.59 10.36 -9.29
N ASP A 126 9.30 10.09 -8.03
CA ASP A 126 7.97 9.68 -7.58
C ASP A 126 6.96 10.82 -7.73
N PHE A 127 7.31 12.04 -7.30
CA PHE A 127 6.49 13.22 -7.47
C PHE A 127 6.18 13.55 -8.95
N LYS A 128 7.14 13.32 -9.84
CA LYS A 128 6.96 13.52 -11.30
C LYS A 128 5.91 12.61 -11.93
N ARG A 129 5.54 11.49 -11.31
CA ARG A 129 4.44 10.62 -11.78
C ARG A 129 3.10 11.37 -11.81
N PHE A 130 2.95 12.37 -10.95
CA PHE A 130 1.76 13.18 -10.82
C PHE A 130 1.85 14.52 -11.58
N LYS A 131 2.82 14.69 -12.51
CA LYS A 131 3.13 15.94 -13.22
C LYS A 131 1.95 16.69 -13.83
N ILE A 132 0.90 15.98 -14.20
CA ILE A 132 -0.27 16.59 -14.88
C ILE A 132 -1.24 17.20 -13.87
N GLN A 133 -1.12 16.83 -12.60
CA GLN A 133 -1.90 17.34 -11.50
C GLN A 133 -0.99 17.44 -10.30
N ASP A 134 -0.72 18.64 -9.81
CA ASP A 134 0.07 18.83 -8.58
C ASP A 134 -0.59 18.06 -7.43
N VAL A 135 0.21 17.25 -6.73
CA VAL A 135 -0.22 16.53 -5.54
C VAL A 135 0.11 17.37 -4.33
N ASP A 136 -0.91 17.72 -3.52
CA ASP A 136 -0.73 18.53 -2.31
C ASP A 136 -0.10 17.70 -1.18
N PHE A 137 -0.42 16.41 -1.13
CA PHE A 137 0.04 15.50 -0.08
C PHE A 137 0.55 14.19 -0.67
N LEU A 138 1.83 13.90 -0.45
CA LEU A 138 2.46 12.62 -0.76
C LEU A 138 2.81 11.91 0.55
N PHE A 139 2.11 10.82 0.86
CA PHE A 139 2.26 10.11 2.12
C PHE A 139 3.18 8.91 2.00
N SER A 140 4.00 8.71 3.02
CA SER A 140 4.77 7.48 3.20
C SER A 140 3.85 6.29 3.47
N PRO A 141 4.09 5.11 2.86
CA PRO A 141 3.38 3.88 3.20
C PRO A 141 3.52 3.52 4.68
N PHE A 142 4.68 3.77 5.29
CA PHE A 142 4.91 3.48 6.70
C PHE A 142 4.14 4.43 7.63
N SER A 143 4.01 5.69 7.26
CA SER A 143 3.15 6.63 7.98
C SER A 143 1.68 6.24 7.87
N LEU A 144 1.24 5.74 6.70
CA LEU A 144 -0.12 5.23 6.49
C LEU A 144 -0.41 4.00 7.36
N ILE A 145 0.50 3.01 7.36
CA ILE A 145 0.36 1.81 8.19
C ILE A 145 0.31 2.23 9.66
N TYR A 146 1.30 2.99 10.14
CA TYR A 146 1.40 3.37 11.54
C TYR A 146 0.18 4.18 12.00
N ASP A 147 -0.27 5.17 11.23
CA ASP A 147 -1.44 5.97 11.56
C ASP A 147 -2.73 5.12 11.64
N PHE A 148 -2.85 4.08 10.79
CA PHE A 148 -3.99 3.17 10.83
C PHE A 148 -3.97 2.26 12.07
N VAL A 149 -2.79 1.74 12.44
CA VAL A 149 -2.68 0.73 13.51
C VAL A 149 -2.36 1.30 14.88
N ARG A 150 -1.98 2.59 15.00
CA ARG A 150 -1.47 3.20 16.25
C ARG A 150 -2.38 3.02 17.44
N ASP A 151 -3.71 3.05 17.24
CA ASP A 151 -4.69 2.90 18.30
C ASP A 151 -4.92 1.42 18.69
N HIS A 152 -4.38 0.49 17.90
CA HIS A 152 -4.48 -0.97 18.07
C HIS A 152 -3.11 -1.61 18.37
N LEU A 153 -2.05 -0.80 18.52
CA LEU A 153 -0.73 -1.32 18.89
C LEU A 153 -0.78 -2.00 20.25
N GLU A 154 -0.18 -3.17 20.35
CA GLU A 154 -0.09 -3.97 21.57
C GLU A 154 1.25 -3.74 22.29
N ASN A 155 1.38 -4.25 23.52
CA ASN A 155 2.65 -4.20 24.24
C ASN A 155 3.67 -5.23 23.70
N LYS A 156 3.17 -6.22 22.94
CA LYS A 156 4.00 -7.19 22.22
C LYS A 156 4.21 -6.74 20.78
N PRO A 157 5.36 -7.07 20.17
CA PRO A 157 5.61 -6.76 18.78
C PRO A 157 4.68 -7.54 17.85
N LEU A 158 4.05 -6.83 16.92
CA LEU A 158 3.25 -7.39 15.83
C LEU A 158 3.88 -6.99 14.49
N LEU A 159 3.64 -7.81 13.47
CA LEU A 159 4.01 -7.50 12.11
C LEU A 159 2.76 -6.99 11.36
N TYR A 160 2.84 -5.78 10.85
CA TYR A 160 1.80 -5.16 10.03
C TYR A 160 2.24 -5.19 8.57
N LEU A 161 1.45 -5.80 7.70
CA LEU A 161 1.75 -6.03 6.29
C LEU A 161 0.71 -5.33 5.42
N LEU A 162 1.13 -4.28 4.69
CA LEU A 162 0.32 -3.66 3.65
C LEU A 162 0.62 -4.32 2.32
N LEU A 163 -0.37 -4.99 1.74
CA LEU A 163 -0.27 -5.66 0.46
C LEU A 163 -0.86 -4.81 -0.67
N GLU A 164 -0.09 -4.65 -1.73
CA GLU A 164 -0.49 -4.20 -3.05
C GLU A 164 -0.14 -5.29 -4.09
N ARG A 165 -0.61 -5.17 -5.31
CA ARG A 165 -0.35 -6.15 -6.38
C ARG A 165 1.11 -6.18 -6.82
N SER A 166 1.74 -4.99 -6.93
CA SER A 166 3.12 -4.86 -7.44
C SER A 166 4.17 -4.81 -6.33
N ARG A 167 3.76 -4.67 -5.07
CA ARG A 167 4.67 -4.52 -3.93
C ARG A 167 3.99 -4.75 -2.59
N PHE A 168 4.80 -4.90 -1.56
CA PHE A 168 4.31 -4.90 -0.20
C PHE A 168 5.22 -4.09 0.72
N TYR A 169 4.64 -3.65 1.82
CA TYR A 169 5.33 -2.91 2.87
C TYR A 169 5.03 -3.58 4.19
N PHE A 170 6.04 -3.74 5.03
CA PHE A 170 5.79 -4.26 6.36
C PHE A 170 6.49 -3.45 7.43
N LEU A 171 5.85 -3.43 8.60
CA LEU A 171 6.26 -2.72 9.79
C LEU A 171 6.20 -3.69 10.96
N ILE A 172 7.31 -3.86 11.70
CA ILE A 172 7.31 -4.57 12.98
C ILE A 172 7.34 -3.52 14.08
N ALA A 173 6.30 -3.50 14.92
CA ALA A 173 6.15 -2.48 15.95
C ALA A 173 5.35 -2.98 17.16
N ASP A 174 5.59 -2.36 18.31
CA ASP A 174 4.77 -2.39 19.51
C ASP A 174 4.31 -0.97 19.90
N LYS A 175 3.69 -0.82 21.07
CA LYS A 175 3.26 0.50 21.60
C LYS A 175 4.41 1.48 21.82
N LYS A 176 5.64 1.00 21.99
CA LYS A 176 6.80 1.81 22.41
C LYS A 176 7.71 2.12 21.23
N GLU A 177 7.92 1.12 20.36
CA GLU A 177 8.98 1.16 19.36
C GLU A 177 8.53 0.63 18.00
N ILE A 178 9.21 1.11 16.95
CA ILE A 178 9.20 0.52 15.62
C ILE A 178 10.55 -0.17 15.45
N PHE A 179 10.52 -1.48 15.25
CA PHE A 179 11.73 -2.31 15.17
C PHE A 179 12.25 -2.40 13.74
N LEU A 180 11.35 -2.48 12.75
CA LEU A 180 11.68 -2.60 11.34
C LEU A 180 10.59 -2.00 10.47
N ALA A 181 10.98 -1.38 9.36
CA ALA A 181 10.11 -1.02 8.25
C ALA A 181 10.84 -1.35 6.94
N LYS A 182 10.19 -2.10 6.05
CA LYS A 182 10.79 -2.50 4.76
C LYS A 182 9.71 -2.49 3.66
N SER A 183 10.11 -2.04 2.47
CA SER A 183 9.31 -2.10 1.25
C SER A 183 9.94 -3.06 0.25
N VAL A 184 9.14 -3.86 -0.44
CA VAL A 184 9.61 -4.87 -1.38
C VAL A 184 8.74 -4.84 -2.63
N PHE A 185 9.39 -4.94 -3.80
CA PHE A 185 8.73 -5.07 -5.08
C PHE A 185 8.45 -6.55 -5.36
N LEU A 186 7.26 -6.84 -5.87
CA LEU A 186 6.84 -8.17 -6.29
C LEU A 186 7.04 -8.41 -7.79
N GLU A 187 7.32 -7.34 -8.56
CA GLU A 187 7.51 -7.45 -10.00
C GLU A 187 8.79 -8.20 -10.35
N GLU A 188 8.69 -8.96 -11.44
CA GLU A 188 9.71 -9.79 -12.06
C GLU A 188 11.13 -9.20 -11.94
N GLN A 189 12.04 -10.00 -11.41
CA GLN A 189 13.47 -9.71 -11.52
C GLN A 189 13.80 -9.56 -13.02
N PRO A 190 14.47 -8.50 -13.45
CA PRO A 190 14.95 -8.41 -14.80
C PRO A 190 15.84 -9.64 -15.08
N GLU A 191 15.71 -10.22 -16.26
CA GLU A 191 16.41 -11.44 -16.70
C GLU A 191 17.94 -11.42 -16.51
N GLU A 192 18.52 -10.26 -16.20
CA GLU A 192 19.95 -10.08 -15.88
C GLU A 192 20.45 -10.77 -14.60
N PHE A 193 19.53 -11.26 -13.72
CA PHE A 193 19.93 -11.94 -12.48
C PHE A 193 20.03 -13.47 -12.62
N ILE A 194 19.67 -14.03 -13.79
CA ILE A 194 19.68 -15.49 -14.01
C ILE A 194 21.07 -16.00 -14.39
N GLU A 195 22.00 -15.14 -14.85
CA GLU A 195 23.34 -15.60 -15.28
C GLU A 195 24.38 -15.79 -14.17
N SER A 196 24.10 -15.51 -12.89
CA SER A 196 25.11 -15.60 -11.82
C SER A 196 24.77 -16.49 -10.64
N LYS A 197 23.75 -17.34 -10.72
CA LYS A 197 23.42 -18.35 -9.68
C LYS A 197 23.03 -19.69 -10.30
N GLU A 198 23.90 -20.26 -11.10
CA GLU A 198 23.99 -21.71 -11.22
C GLU A 198 24.86 -22.19 -10.03
N GLU A 199 24.25 -22.45 -8.91
CA GLU A 199 24.63 -23.43 -7.89
C GLU A 199 23.85 -23.09 -6.63
N ASP A 200 22.98 -24.02 -6.18
CA ASP A 200 22.25 -24.03 -4.93
C ASP A 200 20.95 -23.21 -4.79
N SER A 201 20.02 -23.33 -5.73
CA SER A 201 18.59 -23.18 -5.39
C SER A 201 17.87 -24.50 -5.66
N MET A 202 17.28 -25.12 -4.62
CA MET A 202 16.22 -26.12 -4.78
C MET A 202 15.04 -25.41 -5.48
N GLY A 203 15.09 -25.31 -6.79
CA GLY A 203 13.97 -24.89 -7.61
C GLY A 203 12.85 -25.92 -7.45
N MET A 204 11.66 -25.50 -7.06
CA MET A 204 10.47 -26.27 -7.33
C MET A 204 10.47 -26.55 -8.82
N ASP A 205 10.52 -27.82 -9.20
CA ASP A 205 10.52 -28.22 -10.60
C ASP A 205 9.15 -27.84 -11.24
N ASN A 206 9.16 -27.64 -12.54
CA ASN A 206 7.94 -27.30 -13.28
C ASN A 206 6.85 -28.36 -13.16
N GLU A 207 7.18 -29.59 -12.76
CA GLU A 207 6.21 -30.67 -12.48
C GLU A 207 5.43 -30.40 -11.20
N THR A 208 6.08 -29.92 -10.13
CA THR A 208 5.42 -29.56 -8.86
C THR A 208 4.48 -28.37 -9.04
N VAL A 209 4.88 -27.37 -9.84
CA VAL A 209 4.01 -26.22 -10.17
C VAL A 209 2.80 -26.68 -11.01
N ASN A 210 3.01 -27.56 -11.99
CA ASN A 210 1.92 -28.09 -12.82
C ASN A 210 0.97 -29.02 -12.04
N LEU A 211 1.49 -29.81 -11.08
CA LEU A 211 0.67 -30.62 -10.18
C LEU A 211 -0.23 -29.75 -9.31
N PHE A 212 0.32 -28.69 -8.74
CA PHE A 212 -0.40 -27.73 -7.91
C PHE A 212 -1.48 -26.97 -8.72
N LEU A 213 -1.17 -26.59 -9.96
CA LEU A 213 -2.15 -25.96 -10.84
C LEU A 213 -3.28 -26.92 -11.23
N SER A 214 -2.99 -28.23 -11.39
CA SER A 214 -4.02 -29.25 -11.68
C SER A 214 -4.93 -29.50 -10.48
N GLU A 215 -4.40 -29.53 -9.25
CA GLU A 215 -5.21 -29.66 -8.03
C GLU A 215 -6.16 -28.46 -7.83
N ILE A 216 -5.68 -27.25 -8.10
CA ILE A 216 -6.52 -26.04 -8.06
C ILE A 216 -7.63 -26.10 -9.10
N GLN A 217 -7.34 -26.60 -10.30
CA GLN A 217 -8.32 -26.73 -11.36
C GLN A 217 -9.41 -27.76 -10.99
N GLU A 218 -9.03 -28.90 -10.41
CA GLU A 218 -9.98 -29.91 -9.93
C GLU A 218 -10.88 -29.38 -8.79
N ASP A 219 -10.33 -28.55 -7.90
CA ASP A 219 -11.10 -27.90 -6.83
C ASP A 219 -12.09 -26.87 -7.39
N ILE A 220 -11.72 -26.12 -8.44
CA ILE A 220 -12.61 -25.18 -9.13
C ILE A 220 -13.73 -25.92 -9.83
N ASP A 221 -13.42 -26.97 -10.58
CA ASP A 221 -14.40 -27.78 -11.32
C ASP A 221 -15.39 -28.48 -10.35
N SER A 222 -14.91 -28.97 -9.20
CA SER A 222 -15.75 -29.58 -8.17
C SER A 222 -16.68 -28.57 -7.47
N LEU A 223 -16.26 -27.32 -7.32
CA LEU A 223 -17.08 -26.23 -6.79
C LEU A 223 -18.14 -25.77 -7.80
N GLU A 224 -17.85 -25.77 -9.09
CA GLU A 224 -18.80 -25.46 -10.15
C GLU A 224 -19.92 -26.50 -10.22
N GLU A 225 -19.58 -27.79 -10.09
CA GLU A 225 -20.52 -28.89 -10.08
C GLU A 225 -21.44 -28.89 -8.83
N ALA A 226 -20.85 -28.53 -7.66
CA ALA A 226 -21.58 -28.42 -6.38
C ALA A 226 -22.57 -27.23 -6.34
N MET A 227 -22.27 -26.14 -7.09
CA MET A 227 -23.13 -24.95 -7.15
C MET A 227 -24.18 -24.96 -8.26
N GLY A 228 -24.24 -25.96 -9.12
CA GLY A 228 -25.29 -26.13 -10.15
C GLY A 228 -25.38 -24.96 -11.14
N LEU A 229 -24.26 -24.28 -11.44
CA LEU A 229 -24.22 -23.12 -12.32
C LEU A 229 -24.12 -23.54 -13.78
N ASP A 230 -25.19 -23.28 -14.51
CA ASP A 230 -25.31 -23.51 -15.96
C ASP A 230 -24.38 -22.54 -16.73
N SER A 231 -23.43 -23.08 -17.47
CA SER A 231 -22.20 -22.47 -18.00
C SER A 231 -22.38 -21.56 -19.22
N SER A 232 -23.38 -20.67 -19.27
CA SER A 232 -23.63 -19.94 -20.52
C SER A 232 -23.64 -18.40 -20.50
N LYS A 233 -23.34 -17.69 -19.43
CA LYS A 233 -23.41 -16.20 -19.48
C LYS A 233 -22.34 -15.35 -18.80
N ASP A 234 -21.39 -15.86 -18.02
CA ASP A 234 -20.43 -14.97 -17.30
C ASP A 234 -18.96 -15.41 -17.36
N SER A 235 -18.48 -15.76 -18.56
CA SER A 235 -17.10 -16.24 -18.75
C SER A 235 -15.98 -15.18 -18.59
N LYS A 236 -16.30 -13.89 -18.54
CA LYS A 236 -15.29 -12.83 -18.36
C LYS A 236 -14.97 -12.52 -16.90
N GLU A 237 -15.97 -12.41 -16.03
CA GLU A 237 -15.74 -12.15 -14.60
C GLU A 237 -15.05 -13.33 -13.90
N LYS A 238 -15.43 -14.57 -14.24
CA LYS A 238 -14.80 -15.77 -13.64
C LYS A 238 -13.33 -15.95 -13.99
N ASN A 239 -12.88 -15.53 -15.18
CA ASN A 239 -11.47 -15.58 -15.54
C ASN A 239 -10.63 -14.55 -14.77
N GLU A 240 -11.17 -13.36 -14.47
CA GLU A 240 -10.47 -12.34 -13.70
C GLU A 240 -10.24 -12.78 -12.24
N ASP A 241 -11.22 -13.47 -11.63
CA ASP A 241 -11.09 -14.02 -10.28
C ASP A 241 -10.05 -15.15 -10.21
N ALA A 242 -10.01 -16.02 -11.22
CA ALA A 242 -9.01 -17.10 -11.28
C ALA A 242 -7.59 -16.55 -11.49
N TYR A 243 -7.39 -15.55 -12.36
CA TYR A 243 -6.08 -14.90 -12.54
C TYR A 243 -5.62 -14.18 -11.29
N SER A 244 -6.50 -13.46 -10.61
CA SER A 244 -6.17 -12.77 -9.34
C SER A 244 -5.81 -13.74 -8.22
N LEU A 245 -6.43 -14.92 -8.20
CA LEU A 245 -6.10 -16.01 -7.28
C LEU A 245 -4.70 -16.56 -7.56
N ILE A 246 -4.40 -16.87 -8.82
CA ILE A 246 -3.09 -17.41 -9.23
C ILE A 246 -1.98 -16.39 -8.93
N GLU A 247 -2.17 -15.14 -9.33
CA GLU A 247 -1.21 -14.07 -9.07
C GLU A 247 -0.98 -13.86 -7.56
N GLY A 248 -2.06 -13.84 -6.77
CA GLY A 248 -1.98 -13.76 -5.30
C GLY A 248 -1.21 -14.93 -4.68
N MET A 249 -1.39 -16.15 -5.16
CA MET A 249 -0.70 -17.32 -4.62
C MET A 249 0.76 -17.43 -5.05
N THR A 250 1.10 -16.98 -6.25
CA THR A 250 2.49 -17.05 -6.79
C THR A 250 3.46 -16.20 -5.97
N ASN A 251 2.99 -15.11 -5.40
CA ASN A 251 3.82 -14.18 -4.65
C ASN A 251 3.97 -14.54 -3.15
N ILE A 252 3.14 -15.46 -2.61
CA ILE A 252 3.17 -15.80 -1.19
C ILE A 252 4.52 -16.36 -0.73
N PRO A 253 5.19 -17.27 -1.44
CA PRO A 253 6.50 -17.77 -1.02
C PRO A 253 7.53 -16.63 -0.89
N LEU A 254 7.60 -15.74 -1.87
CA LEU A 254 8.49 -14.57 -1.83
C LEU A 254 8.17 -13.65 -0.64
N ILE A 255 6.88 -13.38 -0.41
CA ILE A 255 6.44 -12.58 0.73
C ILE A 255 6.89 -13.25 2.04
N ALA A 256 6.64 -14.55 2.19
CA ALA A 256 6.99 -15.31 3.38
C ALA A 256 8.51 -15.30 3.64
N ASP A 257 9.32 -15.54 2.61
CA ASP A 257 10.79 -15.52 2.72
C ASP A 257 11.32 -14.17 3.19
N VAL A 258 10.83 -13.09 2.60
CA VAL A 258 11.24 -11.73 2.99
C VAL A 258 10.78 -11.38 4.41
N LEU A 259 9.58 -11.79 4.82
CA LEU A 259 9.10 -11.58 6.19
C LEU A 259 9.93 -12.38 7.19
N GLN A 260 10.28 -13.64 6.88
CA GLN A 260 11.16 -14.45 7.73
C GLN A 260 12.55 -13.84 7.85
N GLU A 261 13.12 -13.35 6.74
CA GLU A 261 14.41 -12.63 6.76
C GLU A 261 14.33 -11.40 7.67
N GLY A 262 13.27 -10.60 7.52
CA GLY A 262 13.05 -9.42 8.35
C GLY A 262 12.93 -9.76 9.84
N LEU A 263 12.15 -10.79 10.18
CA LEU A 263 11.99 -11.29 11.56
C LEU A 263 13.32 -11.78 12.14
N ARG A 264 14.07 -12.61 11.39
CA ARG A 264 15.40 -13.07 11.81
C ARG A 264 16.35 -11.89 12.06
N GLY A 265 16.36 -10.90 11.16
CA GLY A 265 17.19 -9.71 11.33
C GLY A 265 16.86 -8.95 12.61
N VAL A 266 15.59 -8.77 12.93
CA VAL A 266 15.16 -8.07 14.16
C VAL A 266 15.54 -8.90 15.41
N TYR A 267 15.28 -10.20 15.43
CA TYR A 267 15.64 -11.07 16.57
C TYR A 267 17.15 -11.14 16.83
N HIS A 268 17.98 -11.02 15.78
CA HIS A 268 19.45 -11.00 15.95
C HIS A 268 19.99 -9.66 16.44
N THR A 269 19.33 -8.56 16.11
CA THR A 269 19.83 -7.22 16.39
C THR A 269 19.20 -6.59 17.63
N ARG A 270 18.09 -7.10 18.09
CA ARG A 270 17.32 -6.55 19.21
C ARG A 270 16.77 -7.66 20.09
N GLU A 271 16.75 -7.42 21.40
CA GLU A 271 16.05 -8.27 22.35
C GLU A 271 14.57 -7.89 22.36
N ILE A 272 13.77 -8.61 21.55
CA ILE A 272 12.32 -8.45 21.50
C ILE A 272 11.63 -9.79 21.69
N ASP A 273 10.39 -9.74 22.17
CA ASP A 273 9.51 -10.91 22.20
C ASP A 273 9.23 -11.41 20.77
N PHE A 274 8.91 -12.71 20.66
CA PHE A 274 8.51 -13.26 19.36
C PHE A 274 7.25 -12.60 18.84
N VAL A 275 7.25 -12.32 17.54
CA VAL A 275 6.06 -11.87 16.81
C VAL A 275 5.11 -13.06 16.67
N GLU A 276 3.97 -13.00 17.35
CA GLU A 276 2.97 -14.07 17.38
C GLU A 276 1.90 -13.89 16.30
N LYS A 277 1.81 -12.69 15.69
CA LYS A 277 0.75 -12.35 14.76
C LYS A 277 1.24 -11.45 13.63
N VAL A 278 0.76 -11.73 12.42
CA VAL A 278 0.82 -10.86 11.24
C VAL A 278 -0.56 -10.26 11.01
N VAL A 279 -0.63 -8.94 10.93
CA VAL A 279 -1.85 -8.20 10.63
C VAL A 279 -1.76 -7.69 9.18
N VAL A 280 -2.53 -8.29 8.28
CA VAL A 280 -2.54 -7.93 6.86
C VAL A 280 -3.54 -6.81 6.62
N LEU A 281 -3.04 -5.66 6.17
CA LEU A 281 -3.80 -4.53 5.67
C LEU A 281 -4.05 -4.77 4.17
N ASP A 282 -5.19 -5.36 3.86
CA ASP A 282 -5.47 -5.83 2.50
C ASP A 282 -6.08 -4.73 1.64
N SER A 283 -5.28 -4.19 0.73
CA SER A 283 -5.74 -3.19 -0.26
C SER A 283 -6.06 -3.78 -1.63
N CYS A 284 -5.73 -5.05 -1.88
CA CYS A 284 -5.88 -5.69 -3.18
C CYS A 284 -6.90 -6.86 -3.20
N GLN A 285 -7.57 -7.11 -2.06
CA GLN A 285 -8.57 -8.18 -1.89
C GLN A 285 -7.96 -9.58 -2.13
N ILE A 286 -6.82 -9.84 -1.45
CA ILE A 286 -6.14 -11.12 -1.54
C ILE A 286 -7.07 -12.28 -1.16
N HIS A 287 -6.96 -13.39 -1.86
CA HIS A 287 -7.81 -14.54 -1.62
C HIS A 287 -7.50 -15.21 -0.27
N GLN A 288 -8.52 -15.73 0.41
CA GLN A 288 -8.38 -16.34 1.75
C GLN A 288 -7.38 -17.52 1.77
N LYS A 289 -7.33 -18.35 0.71
CA LYS A 289 -6.35 -19.45 0.60
C LYS A 289 -4.89 -18.94 0.61
N ALA A 290 -4.63 -17.79 0.00
CA ALA A 290 -3.29 -17.19 0.02
C ALA A 290 -2.88 -16.76 1.44
N LEU A 291 -3.80 -16.21 2.22
CA LEU A 291 -3.55 -15.87 3.62
C LEU A 291 -3.31 -17.12 4.49
N MET A 292 -4.08 -18.19 4.26
CA MET A 292 -3.87 -19.47 4.95
C MET A 292 -2.49 -20.05 4.61
N HIS A 293 -2.08 -20.01 3.34
CA HIS A 293 -0.77 -20.47 2.94
C HIS A 293 0.36 -19.60 3.56
N LEU A 294 0.18 -18.29 3.64
CA LEU A 294 1.11 -17.41 4.34
C LEU A 294 1.23 -17.79 5.82
N GLN A 295 0.10 -18.06 6.50
CA GLN A 295 0.06 -18.50 7.90
C GLN A 295 0.81 -19.83 8.09
N GLU A 296 0.56 -20.81 7.23
CA GLU A 296 1.23 -22.13 7.28
C GLU A 296 2.73 -22.00 7.04
N THR A 297 3.15 -21.19 6.07
CA THR A 297 4.57 -21.00 5.74
C THR A 297 5.32 -20.26 6.85
N LEU A 298 4.72 -19.24 7.44
CA LEU A 298 5.33 -18.47 8.53
C LEU A 298 5.23 -19.16 9.89
N MET A 299 4.28 -20.09 10.07
CA MET A 299 3.88 -20.66 11.36
C MET A 299 3.49 -19.57 12.38
N ILE A 300 2.90 -18.48 11.92
CA ILE A 300 2.47 -17.33 12.71
C ILE A 300 1.01 -17.06 12.36
N GLU A 301 0.19 -16.70 13.35
CA GLU A 301 -1.20 -16.32 13.13
C GLU A 301 -1.30 -15.15 12.13
N VAL A 302 -2.20 -15.24 11.15
CA VAL A 302 -2.42 -14.20 10.13
C VAL A 302 -3.85 -13.69 10.23
N ASP A 303 -4.00 -12.44 10.64
CA ASP A 303 -5.27 -11.72 10.66
C ASP A 303 -5.36 -10.76 9.46
N ARG A 304 -6.56 -10.64 8.91
CA ARG A 304 -6.86 -9.70 7.83
C ARG A 304 -7.68 -8.55 8.34
N LEU A 305 -7.27 -7.32 8.02
CA LEU A 305 -8.06 -6.11 8.22
C LEU A 305 -8.42 -5.49 6.88
N ASP A 306 -9.70 -5.15 6.70
CA ASP A 306 -10.16 -4.39 5.54
C ASP A 306 -9.50 -3.02 5.54
N PHE A 307 -8.72 -2.73 4.51
CA PHE A 307 -7.96 -1.50 4.39
C PHE A 307 -8.18 -0.84 3.03
N SER A 308 -8.87 0.28 3.03
CA SER A 308 -9.00 1.10 1.82
C SER A 308 -7.91 2.16 1.78
N LEU A 309 -6.87 1.91 0.97
CA LEU A 309 -5.73 2.82 0.85
C LEU A 309 -6.16 4.24 0.47
N VAL A 310 -6.98 4.39 -0.57
CA VAL A 310 -7.43 5.71 -1.04
C VAL A 310 -8.35 6.42 -0.03
N GLU A 311 -9.10 5.69 0.77
CA GLU A 311 -9.87 6.27 1.86
C GLU A 311 -8.95 6.80 2.96
N ARG A 312 -7.91 6.03 3.32
CA ARG A 312 -6.93 6.45 4.32
C ARG A 312 -6.15 7.68 3.89
N LEU A 313 -5.74 7.72 2.61
CA LEU A 313 -5.09 8.90 2.02
C LEU A 313 -5.96 10.15 2.16
N ASN A 314 -7.26 10.06 1.90
CA ASN A 314 -8.18 11.19 2.07
C ASN A 314 -8.34 11.62 3.54
N ILE A 315 -8.37 10.65 4.47
CA ILE A 315 -8.43 10.95 5.92
C ILE A 315 -7.17 11.73 6.33
N LEU A 316 -5.98 11.25 5.96
CA LEU A 316 -4.73 11.91 6.28
C LEU A 316 -4.59 13.27 5.62
N ALA A 317 -4.98 13.40 4.34
CA ALA A 317 -4.97 14.70 3.66
C ALA A 317 -5.87 15.73 4.34
N ARG A 318 -7.02 15.29 4.84
CA ARG A 318 -7.89 16.15 5.66
C ARG A 318 -7.21 16.57 6.95
N MET A 319 -6.62 15.62 7.69
CA MET A 319 -5.93 15.90 8.96
C MET A 319 -4.76 16.87 8.76
N GLU A 320 -3.95 16.69 7.72
CA GLU A 320 -2.82 17.58 7.43
C GLU A 320 -3.29 18.97 6.99
N ASN A 321 -4.32 19.07 6.14
CA ASN A 321 -4.89 20.35 5.77
C ASN A 321 -5.46 21.11 6.98
N GLU A 322 -6.02 20.40 7.95
CA GLU A 322 -6.51 20.99 9.20
C GLU A 322 -5.36 21.50 10.08
N LYS A 323 -4.21 20.80 10.16
CA LYS A 323 -3.01 21.26 10.89
C LYS A 323 -2.41 22.53 10.28
N HIS A 324 -2.30 22.60 8.96
CA HIS A 324 -1.73 23.76 8.25
C HIS A 324 -2.66 24.98 8.20
N ALA A 325 -3.91 24.83 8.58
CA ALA A 325 -4.87 25.93 8.63
C ALA A 325 -4.74 26.81 9.90
N PHE A 326 -3.87 26.48 10.84
CA PHE A 326 -3.45 27.24 12.02
C PHE A 326 -2.09 27.88 11.79
#